data_ae06fde9d368b4f147f088ff6c99c2b9
#
_entry.id   ae06fde9d368b4f147f088ff6c99c2b9
#
_cell.length_a   1.000
_cell.length_b   1.000
_cell.length_c   1.000
_cell.angle_alpha   90.00
_cell.angle_beta   90.00
_cell.angle_gamma   90.00
#
_symmetry.space_group_name_H-M   'P 1'
#
loop_
_entity.id
_entity.type
_entity.pdbx_description
1 polymer ?
#
loop_
_entity_poly.entity_id
_entity_poly.type
_entity_poly.pdbx_seq_one_letter_code
_entity_poly.pdbx_strand_id
1 'polypeptide(L)'
;MKSWALIAAAVAVVGALAGVALYLDRAAHIGQSPNLREPQRIAAGKSVYDIHCASCHGGNLEGQPNWTTRLPNGRMPAPPHDDSGHTWHHANEVLFALTKYGMKPPYAPAGYPTDMPAFARTLSDDDIWSVLAFIQSRWSAQVRARHDRLQHGEQHP
;
A
#
# COMPACT_ATOMS: atom_id res chain seq x y z
N MET A 1 13.85 5.75 -54.45
CA MET A 1 12.64 5.13 -53.83
C MET A 1 12.94 4.01 -52.86
N LYS A 2 14.04 3.21 -53.02
CA LYS A 2 14.38 2.07 -52.16
C LYS A 2 14.87 2.48 -50.74
N SER A 3 15.55 3.63 -50.58
CA SER A 3 16.11 4.10 -49.29
C SER A 3 15.03 4.53 -48.28
N TRP A 4 13.93 5.13 -48.71
CA TRP A 4 12.84 5.54 -47.81
C TRP A 4 12.07 4.34 -47.22
N ALA A 5 11.92 3.29 -48.02
CA ALA A 5 11.27 2.05 -47.55
C ALA A 5 12.11 1.36 -46.47
N LEU A 6 13.46 1.39 -46.59
CA LEU A 6 14.37 0.83 -45.59
C LEU A 6 14.37 1.65 -44.27
N ILE A 7 14.32 2.99 -44.38
CA ILE A 7 14.22 3.86 -43.22
C ILE A 7 12.89 3.65 -42.49
N ALA A 8 11.78 3.58 -43.22
CA ALA A 8 10.44 3.34 -42.65
C ALA A 8 10.39 1.97 -41.94
N ALA A 9 10.96 0.93 -42.56
CA ALA A 9 11.03 -0.41 -41.96
C ALA A 9 11.89 -0.41 -40.66
N ALA A 10 13.03 0.29 -40.68
CA ALA A 10 13.90 0.41 -39.49
C ALA A 10 13.18 1.14 -38.34
N VAL A 11 12.49 2.24 -38.60
CA VAL A 11 11.71 2.98 -37.59
C VAL A 11 10.57 2.11 -37.02
N ALA A 12 9.89 1.35 -37.85
CA ALA A 12 8.81 0.44 -37.41
C ALA A 12 9.37 -0.67 -36.47
N VAL A 13 10.53 -1.23 -36.83
CA VAL A 13 11.18 -2.27 -36.01
C VAL A 13 11.63 -1.71 -34.65
N VAL A 14 12.24 -0.52 -34.62
CA VAL A 14 12.66 0.14 -33.36
C VAL A 14 11.44 0.46 -32.51
N GLY A 15 10.35 0.96 -33.09
CA GLY A 15 9.11 1.22 -32.37
C GLY A 15 8.48 -0.05 -31.79
N ALA A 16 8.48 -1.15 -32.54
CA ALA A 16 7.98 -2.43 -32.06
C ALA A 16 8.84 -3.00 -30.91
N LEU A 17 10.16 -2.92 -31.00
CA LEU A 17 11.08 -3.36 -29.95
C LEU A 17 10.92 -2.52 -28.68
N ALA A 18 10.78 -1.20 -28.79
CA ALA A 18 10.51 -0.33 -27.64
C ALA A 18 9.15 -0.65 -26.98
N GLY A 19 8.12 -0.91 -27.79
CA GLY A 19 6.81 -1.32 -27.30
C GLY A 19 6.84 -2.66 -26.55
N VAL A 20 7.57 -3.64 -27.08
CA VAL A 20 7.78 -4.93 -26.41
C VAL A 20 8.57 -4.78 -25.11
N ALA A 21 9.64 -3.96 -25.12
CA ALA A 21 10.42 -3.71 -23.92
C ALA A 21 9.58 -3.06 -22.80
N LEU A 22 8.77 -2.05 -23.13
CA LEU A 22 7.84 -1.42 -22.18
C LEU A 22 6.74 -2.39 -21.69
N TYR A 23 6.26 -3.26 -22.55
CA TYR A 23 5.28 -4.30 -22.18
C TYR A 23 5.89 -5.32 -21.20
N LEU A 24 7.10 -5.80 -21.50
CA LEU A 24 7.80 -6.77 -20.65
C LEU A 24 8.18 -6.15 -19.30
N ASP A 25 8.62 -4.89 -19.28
CA ASP A 25 8.90 -4.16 -18.04
C ASP A 25 7.64 -4.05 -17.17
N ARG A 26 6.52 -3.61 -17.74
CA ARG A 26 5.23 -3.59 -17.04
C ARG A 26 4.78 -4.97 -16.55
N ALA A 27 4.94 -6.00 -17.40
CA ALA A 27 4.56 -7.36 -17.03
C ALA A 27 5.40 -7.92 -15.88
N ALA A 28 6.69 -7.57 -15.82
CA ALA A 28 7.58 -7.96 -14.72
C ALA A 28 7.19 -7.32 -13.37
N HIS A 29 6.50 -6.18 -13.39
CA HIS A 29 6.04 -5.50 -12.18
C HIS A 29 4.59 -5.86 -11.78
N ILE A 30 3.88 -6.63 -12.62
CA ILE A 30 2.53 -7.11 -12.27
C ILE A 30 2.66 -8.16 -11.15
N GLY A 31 2.11 -7.83 -9.98
CA GLY A 31 2.07 -8.73 -8.81
C GLY A 31 3.20 -8.57 -7.81
N GLN A 32 4.13 -7.64 -8.03
CA GLN A 32 5.12 -7.27 -7.01
C GLN A 32 4.65 -6.03 -6.24
N SER A 33 4.78 -6.08 -4.91
CA SER A 33 4.59 -4.89 -4.10
C SER A 33 5.62 -3.83 -4.51
N PRO A 34 5.21 -2.58 -4.74
CA PRO A 34 6.15 -1.54 -5.15
C PRO A 34 7.18 -1.24 -4.05
N ASN A 35 8.29 -0.59 -4.42
CA ASN A 35 9.27 -0.14 -3.43
C ASN A 35 8.63 0.91 -2.50
N LEU A 36 8.29 0.51 -1.27
CA LEU A 36 7.67 1.37 -0.26
C LEU A 36 8.67 2.33 0.42
N ARG A 37 9.97 2.28 0.08
CA ARG A 37 11.01 3.16 0.64
C ARG A 37 11.38 4.31 -0.29
N GLU A 38 10.73 4.42 -1.43
CA GLU A 38 10.97 5.50 -2.38
C GLU A 38 10.49 6.85 -1.83
N PRO A 39 11.37 7.90 -1.77
CA PRO A 39 11.02 9.18 -1.16
C PRO A 39 9.81 9.86 -1.79
N GLN A 40 9.64 9.76 -3.10
CA GLN A 40 8.50 10.35 -3.82
C GLN A 40 7.20 9.65 -3.43
N ARG A 41 7.21 8.33 -3.28
CA ARG A 41 6.07 7.53 -2.83
C ARG A 41 5.69 7.88 -1.39
N ILE A 42 6.67 8.02 -0.51
CA ILE A 42 6.45 8.43 0.89
C ILE A 42 5.81 9.82 0.95
N ALA A 43 6.30 10.78 0.16
CA ALA A 43 5.76 12.13 0.11
C ALA A 43 4.31 12.16 -0.42
N ALA A 44 4.01 11.42 -1.50
CA ALA A 44 2.67 11.24 -2.01
C ALA A 44 1.75 10.60 -0.96
N GLY A 45 2.24 9.56 -0.28
CA GLY A 45 1.52 8.87 0.78
C GLY A 45 1.17 9.73 1.97
N LYS A 46 2.02 10.70 2.32
CA LYS A 46 1.69 11.69 3.36
C LYS A 46 0.45 12.48 2.99
N SER A 47 0.36 12.96 1.75
CA SER A 47 -0.81 13.72 1.29
C SER A 47 -2.09 12.88 1.32
N VAL A 48 -2.01 11.61 0.90
CA VAL A 48 -3.14 10.67 0.97
C VAL A 48 -3.55 10.43 2.43
N TYR A 49 -2.58 10.24 3.33
CA TYR A 49 -2.83 10.03 4.76
C TYR A 49 -3.55 11.21 5.40
N ASP A 50 -3.06 12.43 5.17
CA ASP A 50 -3.62 13.65 5.75
C ASP A 50 -5.10 13.85 5.35
N ILE A 51 -5.44 13.49 4.10
CA ILE A 51 -6.80 13.70 3.57
C ILE A 51 -7.76 12.58 4.00
N HIS A 52 -7.30 11.32 4.00
CA HIS A 52 -8.19 10.16 4.07
C HIS A 52 -8.08 9.34 5.36
N CYS A 53 -7.02 9.49 6.13
CA CYS A 53 -6.71 8.61 7.26
C CYS A 53 -6.58 9.36 8.60
N ALA A 54 -5.96 10.55 8.58
CA ALA A 54 -5.58 11.28 9.78
C ALA A 54 -6.76 11.64 10.69
N SER A 55 -7.95 11.88 10.13
CA SER A 55 -9.15 12.21 10.91
C SER A 55 -9.56 11.11 11.91
N CYS A 56 -9.21 9.86 11.63
CA CYS A 56 -9.50 8.72 12.50
C CYS A 56 -8.24 8.18 13.17
N HIS A 57 -7.11 8.07 12.42
CA HIS A 57 -5.89 7.45 12.90
C HIS A 57 -4.89 8.43 13.54
N GLY A 58 -5.28 9.71 13.66
CA GLY A 58 -4.44 10.77 14.22
C GLY A 58 -3.44 11.35 13.22
N GLY A 59 -3.13 12.66 13.37
CA GLY A 59 -2.18 13.36 12.47
C GLY A 59 -0.73 12.88 12.60
N ASN A 60 -0.38 12.28 13.74
CA ASN A 60 0.92 11.68 14.01
C ASN A 60 0.86 10.14 14.09
N LEU A 61 -0.17 9.52 13.53
CA LEU A 61 -0.40 8.08 13.51
C LEU A 61 -0.76 7.48 14.90
N GLU A 62 -1.11 8.30 15.87
CA GLU A 62 -1.33 7.93 17.27
C GLU A 62 -2.64 7.15 17.53
N GLY A 63 -3.54 7.11 16.56
CA GLY A 63 -4.85 6.46 16.69
C GLY A 63 -5.79 7.16 17.66
N GLN A 64 -6.83 6.46 18.08
CA GLN A 64 -7.82 6.94 19.05
C GLN A 64 -7.54 6.39 20.45
N PRO A 65 -7.92 7.12 21.52
CA PRO A 65 -7.80 6.62 22.89
C PRO A 65 -8.50 5.27 23.08
N ASN A 66 -7.92 4.40 23.90
CA ASN A 66 -8.50 3.08 24.23
C ASN A 66 -8.78 2.19 23.03
N TRP A 67 -8.00 2.31 21.96
CA TRP A 67 -8.20 1.61 20.69
C TRP A 67 -8.30 0.07 20.80
N THR A 68 -7.83 -0.52 21.91
CA THR A 68 -7.95 -1.95 22.20
C THR A 68 -9.28 -2.34 22.84
N THR A 69 -10.13 -1.38 23.18
CA THR A 69 -11.41 -1.61 23.86
C THR A 69 -12.59 -1.26 22.96
N ARG A 70 -13.53 -2.21 22.79
CA ARG A 70 -14.71 -1.97 21.98
C ARG A 70 -15.60 -0.88 22.57
N LEU A 71 -16.11 -0.05 21.68
CA LEU A 71 -17.16 0.92 22.00
C LEU A 71 -18.49 0.21 22.30
N PRO A 72 -19.45 0.89 22.96
CA PRO A 72 -20.78 0.32 23.24
C PRO A 72 -21.55 -0.16 21.99
N ASN A 73 -21.26 0.41 20.81
CA ASN A 73 -21.82 0.00 19.52
C ASN A 73 -21.12 -1.23 18.88
N GLY A 74 -20.17 -1.84 19.60
CA GLY A 74 -19.41 -3.01 19.15
C GLY A 74 -18.25 -2.72 18.21
N ARG A 75 -18.04 -1.47 17.79
CA ARG A 75 -16.92 -1.08 16.90
C ARG A 75 -15.65 -0.86 17.70
N MET A 76 -14.50 -1.01 17.03
CA MET A 76 -13.20 -0.65 17.60
C MET A 76 -12.87 0.80 17.23
N PRO A 77 -12.32 1.59 18.16
CA PRO A 77 -11.69 2.86 17.79
C PRO A 77 -10.54 2.64 16.81
N ALA A 78 -10.20 3.65 16.03
CA ALA A 78 -9.13 3.54 15.04
C ALA A 78 -7.78 3.29 15.75
N PRO A 79 -7.05 2.21 15.39
CA PRO A 79 -5.77 1.88 16.00
C PRO A 79 -4.67 2.86 15.58
N PRO A 80 -3.59 2.99 16.38
CA PRO A 80 -2.37 3.66 15.95
C PRO A 80 -1.74 2.97 14.73
N HIS A 81 -1.07 3.76 13.92
CA HIS A 81 -0.25 3.29 12.81
C HIS A 81 1.25 3.50 13.06
N ASP A 82 1.62 4.07 14.21
CA ASP A 82 2.99 4.16 14.69
C ASP A 82 3.46 2.86 15.37
N ASP A 83 4.60 2.90 16.04
CA ASP A 83 5.18 1.74 16.75
C ASP A 83 4.29 1.21 17.89
N SER A 84 3.39 2.03 18.45
CA SER A 84 2.49 1.66 19.55
C SER A 84 1.29 0.84 19.10
N GLY A 85 1.01 0.83 17.78
CA GLY A 85 -0.07 0.06 17.19
C GLY A 85 0.35 -1.36 16.81
N HIS A 86 -0.46 -2.00 15.97
CA HIS A 86 -0.20 -3.37 15.51
C HIS A 86 -0.13 -3.49 13.97
N THR A 87 -0.14 -2.39 13.23
CA THR A 87 -0.12 -2.38 11.75
C THR A 87 1.09 -3.16 11.21
N TRP A 88 2.23 -3.04 11.85
CA TRP A 88 3.48 -3.69 11.47
C TRP A 88 3.50 -5.21 11.67
N HIS A 89 2.47 -5.80 12.30
CA HIS A 89 2.28 -7.26 12.40
C HIS A 89 1.64 -7.89 11.15
N HIS A 90 1.20 -7.09 10.20
CA HIS A 90 0.50 -7.56 9.00
C HIS A 90 1.40 -7.42 7.77
N ALA A 91 1.33 -8.41 6.87
CA ALA A 91 2.00 -8.33 5.57
C ALA A 91 1.45 -7.17 4.73
N ASN A 92 2.27 -6.65 3.83
CA ASN A 92 1.92 -5.52 2.96
C ASN A 92 0.63 -5.77 2.16
N GLU A 93 0.47 -6.98 1.62
CA GLU A 93 -0.69 -7.39 0.84
C GLU A 93 -1.97 -7.42 1.69
N VAL A 94 -1.85 -7.80 2.96
CA VAL A 94 -2.97 -7.78 3.92
C VAL A 94 -3.37 -6.34 4.21
N LEU A 95 -2.40 -5.46 4.50
CA LEU A 95 -2.65 -4.04 4.74
C LEU A 95 -3.28 -3.37 3.51
N PHE A 96 -2.77 -3.68 2.33
CA PHE A 96 -3.33 -3.20 1.05
C PHE A 96 -4.78 -3.67 0.88
N ALA A 97 -5.04 -4.95 1.08
CA ALA A 97 -6.37 -5.52 0.90
C ALA A 97 -7.39 -4.96 1.90
N LEU A 98 -7.01 -4.81 3.18
CA LEU A 98 -7.85 -4.19 4.21
C LEU A 98 -8.18 -2.73 3.88
N THR A 99 -7.20 -1.97 3.39
CA THR A 99 -7.41 -0.59 2.98
C THR A 99 -8.32 -0.52 1.75
N LYS A 100 -8.04 -1.31 0.73
CA LYS A 100 -8.79 -1.29 -0.53
C LYS A 100 -10.21 -1.79 -0.39
N TYR A 101 -10.38 -2.95 0.24
CA TYR A 101 -11.66 -3.68 0.24
C TYR A 101 -12.41 -3.58 1.57
N GLY A 102 -11.80 -3.01 2.62
CA GLY A 102 -12.37 -2.88 3.95
C GLY A 102 -12.22 -4.16 4.79
N MET A 103 -12.72 -4.07 6.02
CA MET A 103 -12.66 -5.12 7.05
C MET A 103 -13.65 -6.25 6.71
N LYS A 104 -13.24 -7.19 5.87
CA LYS A 104 -14.07 -8.32 5.40
C LYS A 104 -13.24 -9.59 5.17
N PRO A 105 -13.87 -10.76 5.02
CA PRO A 105 -13.17 -12.00 4.72
C PRO A 105 -12.25 -11.88 3.48
N PRO A 106 -11.11 -12.55 3.48
CA PRO A 106 -10.61 -13.46 4.54
C PRO A 106 -9.89 -12.75 5.71
N TYR A 107 -9.71 -11.43 5.67
CA TYR A 107 -8.86 -10.66 6.61
C TYR A 107 -9.61 -10.23 7.88
N ALA A 108 -10.94 -10.23 7.85
CA ALA A 108 -11.79 -9.99 9.02
C ALA A 108 -13.04 -10.88 8.93
N PRO A 109 -13.72 -11.16 10.06
CA PRO A 109 -14.98 -11.90 10.06
C PRO A 109 -16.04 -11.24 9.18
N ALA A 110 -16.96 -12.04 8.63
CA ALA A 110 -18.11 -11.52 7.92
C ALA A 110 -18.96 -10.63 8.86
N GLY A 111 -19.34 -9.44 8.38
CA GLY A 111 -20.12 -8.49 9.17
C GLY A 111 -19.34 -7.81 10.31
N TYR A 112 -18.01 -7.81 10.25
CA TYR A 112 -17.18 -7.13 11.25
C TYR A 112 -17.58 -5.64 11.37
N PRO A 113 -18.01 -5.19 12.57
CA PRO A 113 -18.45 -3.82 12.75
C PRO A 113 -17.25 -2.86 12.74
N THR A 114 -17.21 -1.98 11.75
CA THR A 114 -16.09 -1.03 11.57
C THR A 114 -16.60 0.33 11.07
N ASP A 115 -15.90 1.39 11.41
CA ASP A 115 -16.04 2.72 10.83
C ASP A 115 -15.03 2.97 9.70
N MET A 116 -14.01 2.10 9.55
CA MET A 116 -13.04 2.21 8.47
C MET A 116 -13.71 1.90 7.12
N PRO A 117 -13.76 2.85 6.18
CA PRO A 117 -14.35 2.61 4.87
C PRO A 117 -13.44 1.72 4.00
N ALA A 118 -14.01 1.13 2.95
CA ALA A 118 -13.26 0.55 1.85
C ALA A 118 -12.90 1.64 0.85
N PHE A 119 -11.63 1.74 0.48
CA PHE A 119 -11.13 2.84 -0.37
C PHE A 119 -11.05 2.50 -1.87
N ALA A 120 -11.49 1.32 -2.32
CA ALA A 120 -11.41 0.90 -3.72
C ALA A 120 -12.08 1.87 -4.73
N ARG A 121 -13.02 2.70 -4.27
CA ARG A 121 -13.74 3.67 -5.11
C ARG A 121 -13.18 5.10 -4.99
N THR A 122 -12.27 5.33 -4.07
CA THR A 122 -11.77 6.66 -3.70
C THR A 122 -10.28 6.82 -3.98
N LEU A 123 -9.51 5.74 -3.80
CA LEU A 123 -8.06 5.72 -3.97
C LEU A 123 -7.66 4.75 -5.08
N SER A 124 -6.67 5.12 -5.87
CA SER A 124 -5.99 4.20 -6.77
C SER A 124 -5.12 3.19 -5.99
N ASP A 125 -4.71 2.13 -6.64
CA ASP A 125 -3.79 1.15 -6.05
C ASP A 125 -2.45 1.81 -5.67
N ASP A 126 -1.99 2.76 -6.48
CA ASP A 126 -0.76 3.51 -6.21
C ASP A 126 -0.91 4.46 -5.01
N ASP A 127 -2.07 5.09 -4.81
CA ASP A 127 -2.35 5.87 -3.61
C ASP A 127 -2.33 5.01 -2.35
N ILE A 128 -2.92 3.80 -2.43
CA ILE A 128 -2.93 2.86 -1.30
C ILE A 128 -1.50 2.40 -0.97
N TRP A 129 -0.70 2.03 -1.97
CA TRP A 129 0.70 1.69 -1.74
C TRP A 129 1.51 2.88 -1.20
N SER A 130 1.20 4.08 -1.65
CA SER A 130 1.87 5.29 -1.18
C SER A 130 1.55 5.60 0.28
N VAL A 131 0.30 5.50 0.70
CA VAL A 131 -0.05 5.72 2.12
C VAL A 131 0.56 4.66 3.02
N LEU A 132 0.67 3.41 2.59
CA LEU A 132 1.38 2.36 3.33
C LEU A 132 2.88 2.66 3.43
N ALA A 133 3.51 3.18 2.36
CA ALA A 133 4.89 3.63 2.38
C ALA A 133 5.11 4.75 3.40
N PHE A 134 4.21 5.74 3.47
CA PHE A 134 4.26 6.80 4.47
C PHE A 134 4.15 6.24 5.89
N ILE A 135 3.17 5.40 6.18
CA ILE A 135 3.00 4.78 7.50
C ILE A 135 4.29 4.05 7.91
N GLN A 136 4.82 3.19 7.05
CA GLN A 136 6.03 2.42 7.32
C GLN A 136 7.28 3.28 7.50
N SER A 137 7.34 4.45 6.85
CA SER A 137 8.43 5.40 7.01
C SER A 137 8.51 6.01 8.41
N ARG A 138 7.39 5.97 9.15
CA ARG A 138 7.27 6.54 10.49
C ARG A 138 7.67 5.56 11.60
N TRP A 139 7.80 4.26 11.28
CA TRP A 139 8.22 3.24 12.23
C TRP A 139 9.70 3.38 12.59
N SER A 140 10.05 2.99 13.81
CA SER A 140 11.44 2.87 14.26
C SER A 140 12.19 1.84 13.38
N ALA A 141 13.50 1.92 13.39
CA ALA A 141 14.34 0.94 12.68
C ALA A 141 14.08 -0.50 13.17
N GLN A 142 13.82 -0.67 14.48
CA GLN A 142 13.51 -1.97 15.07
C GLN A 142 12.18 -2.54 14.54
N VAL A 143 11.13 -1.74 14.52
CA VAL A 143 9.81 -2.15 14.01
C VAL A 143 9.87 -2.46 12.52
N ARG A 144 10.54 -1.61 11.72
CA ARG A 144 10.75 -1.89 10.29
C ARG A 144 11.47 -3.22 10.05
N ALA A 145 12.58 -3.46 10.79
CA ALA A 145 13.32 -4.72 10.65
C ALA A 145 12.46 -5.95 11.00
N ARG A 146 11.56 -5.81 11.97
CA ARG A 146 10.62 -6.88 12.35
C ARG A 146 9.57 -7.10 11.27
N HIS A 147 9.00 -6.04 10.72
CA HIS A 147 8.06 -6.11 9.61
C HIS A 147 8.70 -6.71 8.35
N ASP A 148 9.94 -6.32 8.02
CA ASP A 148 10.67 -6.86 6.87
C ASP A 148 10.83 -8.40 6.97
N ARG A 149 11.15 -8.94 8.13
CA ARG A 149 11.22 -10.40 8.33
C ARG A 149 9.87 -11.08 8.06
N LEU A 150 8.79 -10.47 8.49
CA LEU A 150 7.43 -10.99 8.24
C LEU A 150 7.13 -11.04 6.72
N GLN A 151 7.59 -10.07 5.92
CA GLN A 151 7.42 -10.07 4.46
C GLN A 151 8.15 -11.26 3.79
N HIS A 152 9.24 -11.72 4.37
CA HIS A 152 10.03 -12.84 3.83
C HIS A 152 9.62 -14.21 4.38
N GLY A 153 8.52 -14.29 5.12
CA GLY A 153 8.02 -15.56 5.69
C GLY A 153 8.86 -16.11 6.84
N GLU A 154 9.79 -15.31 7.39
CA GLU A 154 10.54 -15.65 8.58
C GLU A 154 9.63 -15.51 9.81
N GLN A 155 8.92 -16.61 10.13
CA GLN A 155 8.17 -16.69 11.38
C GLN A 155 9.16 -16.72 12.54
N HIS A 156 8.82 -16.01 13.62
CA HIS A 156 9.61 -16.01 14.84
C HIS A 156 9.81 -17.45 15.37
N PRO A 157 11.04 -17.75 15.88
CA PRO A 157 11.23 -18.93 16.71
C PRO A 157 10.41 -18.82 18.02
#